data_d79658e1518f00f03319cbe5f90f8dfb
#
_entry.id   d79658e1518f00f03319cbe5f90f8dfb
#
_cell.length_a   1.000
_cell.length_b   1.000
_cell.length_c   1.000
_cell.angle_alpha   90.00
_cell.angle_beta   90.00
_cell.angle_gamma   90.00
#
_symmetry.space_group_name_H-M   'P 1'
#
loop_
_entity.id
_entity.type
_entity.pdbx_description
1 polymer ?
#
loop_
_entity_poly.entity_id
_entity_poly.type
_entity_poly.pdbx_seq_one_letter_code
_entity_poly.pdbx_strand_id
1 'polypeptide(L)'
;MPVPGVYRTRRDQYGVSPIIGTLLMVSVTVVLAMAAYWIVLPMMNQDVDIEDEKFVLDQEGAYQDGAGNWDTSFTIYKIKKDEAIPWNTVSFVVLDGSGSILTDATIDFQDTDADGYVQEGDNVLINGMTAPYDGATLKMLYKGEPLVYATISFNST
;
A
#
# COMPACT_ATOMS: atom_id res chain seq x y z
N MET A 1 8.05 -68.97 64.89
CA MET A 1 6.98 -68.36 64.08
C MET A 1 7.65 -67.44 63.05
N PRO A 2 7.59 -67.77 61.74
CA PRO A 2 8.20 -66.89 60.71
C PRO A 2 7.22 -65.77 60.32
N VAL A 3 7.76 -64.57 60.25
CA VAL A 3 7.04 -63.36 59.85
C VAL A 3 6.86 -63.39 58.36
N PRO A 4 5.65 -63.18 57.77
CA PRO A 4 5.44 -63.17 56.33
C PRO A 4 6.07 -61.89 55.74
N GLY A 5 6.97 -62.10 54.73
CA GLY A 5 7.63 -61.05 54.03
C GLY A 5 6.63 -60.20 53.20
N VAL A 6 6.70 -58.92 53.46
CA VAL A 6 5.97 -57.91 52.68
C VAL A 6 6.63 -57.84 51.30
N TYR A 7 6.00 -58.41 50.26
CA TYR A 7 6.35 -58.24 48.88
C TYR A 7 5.99 -56.81 48.48
N ARG A 8 6.99 -55.91 48.46
CA ARG A 8 6.92 -54.64 47.78
C ARG A 8 6.83 -54.88 46.30
N THR A 9 5.63 -54.80 45.73
CA THR A 9 5.45 -54.67 44.31
C THR A 9 6.15 -53.40 43.84
N ARG A 10 7.30 -53.55 43.22
CA ARG A 10 7.89 -52.49 42.41
C ARG A 10 6.87 -52.16 41.32
N ARG A 11 6.17 -51.01 41.47
CA ARG A 11 5.54 -50.37 40.33
C ARG A 11 6.68 -50.05 39.36
N ASP A 12 6.74 -50.84 38.30
CA ASP A 12 7.55 -50.48 37.13
C ASP A 12 7.00 -49.16 36.61
N GLN A 13 7.64 -48.06 37.01
CA GLN A 13 7.45 -46.77 36.37
C GLN A 13 8.06 -46.92 34.98
N TYR A 14 7.23 -47.27 34.00
CA TYR A 14 7.61 -47.15 32.61
C TYR A 14 7.80 -45.67 32.32
N GLY A 15 8.94 -45.12 32.75
CA GLY A 15 9.41 -43.84 32.34
C GLY A 15 9.66 -43.92 30.83
N VAL A 16 9.10 -43.00 30.09
CA VAL A 16 9.44 -42.83 28.68
C VAL A 16 10.95 -42.78 28.58
N SER A 17 11.54 -43.68 27.78
CA SER A 17 12.99 -43.72 27.61
C SER A 17 13.48 -42.30 27.22
N PRO A 18 14.57 -41.78 27.80
CA PRO A 18 15.10 -40.45 27.44
C PRO A 18 15.27 -40.26 25.93
N ILE A 19 15.58 -41.33 25.22
CA ILE A 19 15.70 -41.35 23.74
C ILE A 19 14.34 -41.08 23.07
N ILE A 20 13.26 -41.67 23.56
CA ILE A 20 11.91 -41.45 23.00
C ILE A 20 11.47 -40.02 23.28
N GLY A 21 11.80 -39.47 24.48
CA GLY A 21 11.51 -38.09 24.83
C GLY A 21 12.23 -37.07 23.92
N THR A 22 13.51 -37.32 23.64
CA THR A 22 14.28 -36.43 22.72
C THR A 22 13.80 -36.52 21.28
N LEU A 23 13.48 -37.71 20.77
CA LEU A 23 12.90 -37.92 19.44
C LEU A 23 11.55 -37.22 19.30
N LEU A 24 10.70 -37.31 20.32
CA LEU A 24 9.40 -36.67 20.32
C LEU A 24 9.52 -35.14 20.35
N MET A 25 10.48 -34.59 21.12
CA MET A 25 10.73 -33.16 21.18
C MET A 25 11.25 -32.62 19.84
N VAL A 26 12.18 -33.34 19.19
CA VAL A 26 12.68 -32.97 17.86
C VAL A 26 11.57 -33.00 16.82
N SER A 27 10.72 -34.04 16.82
CA SER A 27 9.62 -34.12 15.85
C SER A 27 8.60 -33.01 16.04
N VAL A 28 8.25 -32.65 17.28
CA VAL A 28 7.34 -31.52 17.55
C VAL A 28 7.96 -30.19 17.13
N THR A 29 9.25 -29.96 17.38
CA THR A 29 9.90 -28.71 16.97
C THR A 29 9.99 -28.58 15.46
N VAL A 30 10.23 -29.65 14.72
CA VAL A 30 10.23 -29.63 13.24
C VAL A 30 8.84 -29.32 12.69
N VAL A 31 7.80 -29.94 13.25
CA VAL A 31 6.41 -29.67 12.83
C VAL A 31 6.02 -28.23 13.12
N LEU A 32 6.37 -27.71 14.30
CA LEU A 32 6.11 -26.29 14.65
C LEU A 32 6.89 -25.33 13.77
N ALA A 33 8.17 -25.62 13.46
CA ALA A 33 8.97 -24.81 12.55
C ALA A 33 8.37 -24.80 11.14
N MET A 34 7.89 -25.94 10.65
CA MET A 34 7.22 -26.04 9.35
C MET A 34 5.89 -25.28 9.33
N ALA A 35 5.10 -25.38 10.39
CA ALA A 35 3.86 -24.62 10.52
C ALA A 35 4.13 -23.10 10.58
N ALA A 36 5.12 -22.67 11.36
CA ALA A 36 5.54 -21.27 11.41
C ALA A 36 6.03 -20.79 10.04
N TYR A 37 6.80 -21.60 9.33
CA TYR A 37 7.27 -21.27 7.98
C TYR A 37 6.10 -21.05 7.01
N TRP A 38 5.08 -21.91 7.02
CA TRP A 38 3.89 -21.78 6.18
C TRP A 38 3.04 -20.54 6.51
N ILE A 39 3.07 -20.09 7.76
CA ILE A 39 2.35 -18.86 8.18
C ILE A 39 3.17 -17.62 7.80
N VAL A 40 4.49 -17.67 7.98
CA VAL A 40 5.39 -16.52 7.74
C VAL A 40 5.65 -16.33 6.24
N LEU A 41 5.70 -17.40 5.45
CA LEU A 41 6.00 -17.34 4.02
C LEU A 41 4.99 -16.47 3.23
N PRO A 42 3.67 -16.56 3.42
CA PRO A 42 2.73 -15.62 2.80
C PRO A 42 2.82 -14.20 3.37
N MET A 43 3.31 -14.01 4.60
CA MET A 43 3.56 -12.67 5.15
C MET A 43 4.87 -12.05 4.63
N MET A 44 5.85 -12.87 4.28
CA MET A 44 7.09 -12.41 3.63
C MET A 44 6.93 -12.26 2.11
N ASN A 45 6.04 -13.05 1.50
CA ASN A 45 5.60 -12.94 0.10
C ASN A 45 4.29 -12.14 -0.04
N GLN A 46 3.78 -11.53 1.02
CA GLN A 46 3.24 -10.23 0.83
C GLN A 46 4.50 -9.38 0.44
N ASP A 47 4.88 -9.50 -0.83
CA ASP A 47 5.03 -8.29 -1.58
C ASP A 47 3.89 -7.42 -1.04
N VAL A 48 4.22 -6.48 -0.18
CA VAL A 48 3.53 -5.23 -0.23
C VAL A 48 3.58 -5.00 -1.72
N ASP A 49 2.49 -5.33 -2.44
CA ASP A 49 2.17 -4.61 -3.63
C ASP A 49 2.10 -3.16 -3.11
N ILE A 50 3.24 -2.58 -2.96
CA ILE A 50 3.47 -1.27 -3.46
C ILE A 50 3.09 -1.53 -4.90
N GLU A 51 1.78 -1.43 -5.20
CA GLU A 51 1.26 -1.38 -6.55
C GLU A 51 2.29 -0.54 -7.23
N ASP A 52 3.07 -1.19 -8.07
CA ASP A 52 4.23 -0.57 -8.68
C ASP A 52 3.77 0.81 -9.04
N GLU A 53 4.12 1.82 -8.21
CA GLU A 53 3.60 3.18 -8.33
C GLU A 53 3.95 3.59 -9.74
N LYS A 54 3.00 3.36 -10.64
CA LYS A 54 3.20 3.65 -12.05
C LYS A 54 3.46 5.13 -12.22
N PHE A 55 2.94 5.90 -11.25
CA PHE A 55 3.03 7.35 -11.25
C PHE A 55 3.21 7.87 -9.83
N VAL A 56 4.06 8.86 -9.69
CA VAL A 56 4.17 9.70 -8.50
C VAL A 56 3.82 11.11 -8.94
N LEU A 57 2.81 11.70 -8.32
CA LEU A 57 2.41 13.08 -8.52
C LEU A 57 3.00 13.90 -7.37
N ASP A 58 3.83 14.88 -7.68
CA ASP A 58 4.37 15.81 -6.70
C ASP A 58 3.70 17.17 -6.88
N GLN A 59 3.21 17.74 -5.78
CA GLN A 59 2.56 19.04 -5.78
C GLN A 59 3.63 20.14 -5.81
N GLU A 60 3.66 20.93 -6.88
CA GLU A 60 4.63 22.01 -7.02
C GLU A 60 4.24 23.28 -6.28
N GLY A 61 2.97 23.45 -5.97
CA GLY A 61 2.50 24.63 -5.23
C GLY A 61 0.99 24.79 -5.28
N ALA A 62 0.51 25.66 -4.42
CA ALA A 62 -0.88 26.13 -4.43
C ALA A 62 -0.87 27.62 -4.22
N TYR A 63 -1.64 28.33 -5.02
CA TYR A 63 -1.71 29.79 -4.96
C TYR A 63 -3.15 30.26 -5.21
N GLN A 64 -3.44 31.48 -4.77
CA GLN A 64 -4.71 32.12 -5.06
C GLN A 64 -4.56 33.02 -6.28
N ASP A 65 -5.45 32.88 -7.25
CA ASP A 65 -5.49 33.71 -8.43
C ASP A 65 -5.99 35.14 -8.11
N GLY A 66 -5.91 36.05 -9.08
CA GLY A 66 -6.39 37.39 -8.92
C GLY A 66 -7.91 37.55 -8.76
N ALA A 67 -8.68 36.47 -9.00
CA ALA A 67 -10.12 36.41 -8.82
C ALA A 67 -10.53 35.81 -7.46
N GLY A 68 -9.55 35.32 -6.70
CA GLY A 68 -9.77 34.71 -5.39
C GLY A 68 -9.97 33.20 -5.42
N ASN A 69 -9.81 32.54 -6.58
CA ASN A 69 -9.85 31.10 -6.68
C ASN A 69 -8.51 30.49 -6.32
N TRP A 70 -8.53 29.24 -5.92
CA TRP A 70 -7.33 28.48 -5.60
C TRP A 70 -6.94 27.57 -6.76
N ASP A 71 -5.66 27.65 -7.12
CA ASP A 71 -5.06 26.86 -8.18
C ASP A 71 -3.90 26.06 -7.61
N THR A 72 -3.67 24.87 -8.15
CA THR A 72 -2.52 24.02 -7.79
C THR A 72 -2.04 23.23 -8.99
N SER A 73 -0.78 22.87 -8.98
CA SER A 73 -0.17 22.04 -10.02
C SER A 73 0.50 20.81 -9.43
N PHE A 74 0.46 19.74 -10.19
CA PHE A 74 1.17 18.51 -9.89
C PHE A 74 2.05 18.15 -11.07
N THR A 75 3.31 17.81 -10.79
CA THR A 75 4.23 17.27 -11.79
C THR A 75 4.28 15.75 -11.66
N ILE A 76 4.26 15.08 -12.79
CA ILE A 76 4.46 13.63 -12.84
C ILE A 76 5.95 13.35 -12.69
N TYR A 77 6.35 12.75 -11.58
CA TYR A 77 7.75 12.59 -11.21
C TYR A 77 8.33 11.23 -11.56
N LYS A 78 7.50 10.20 -11.64
CA LYS A 78 7.96 8.84 -11.91
C LYS A 78 6.91 8.04 -12.65
N ILE A 79 7.31 7.44 -13.75
CA ILE A 79 6.49 6.49 -14.50
C ILE A 79 7.22 5.15 -14.54
N LYS A 80 6.54 4.08 -14.24
CA LYS A 80 7.06 2.75 -14.52
C LYS A 80 7.11 2.57 -16.06
N LYS A 81 8.30 2.37 -16.58
CA LYS A 81 8.69 2.55 -17.98
C LYS A 81 8.14 1.48 -18.96
N ASP A 82 7.27 0.59 -18.52
CA ASP A 82 6.92 -0.59 -19.31
C ASP A 82 5.70 -0.42 -20.23
N GLU A 83 4.94 0.66 -20.10
CA GLU A 83 3.75 0.90 -20.91
C GLU A 83 3.55 2.38 -21.20
N ALA A 84 3.59 2.75 -22.49
CA ALA A 84 3.24 4.10 -22.93
C ALA A 84 1.73 4.28 -22.78
N ILE A 85 1.29 5.19 -21.90
CA ILE A 85 -0.12 5.46 -21.65
C ILE A 85 -0.53 6.71 -22.40
N PRO A 86 -1.40 6.59 -23.43
CA PRO A 86 -1.91 7.76 -24.13
C PRO A 86 -2.72 8.65 -23.17
N TRP A 87 -2.42 9.95 -23.13
CA TRP A 87 -3.05 10.86 -22.19
C TRP A 87 -4.58 10.94 -22.39
N ASN A 88 -5.09 10.75 -23.60
CA ASN A 88 -6.53 10.74 -23.90
C ASN A 88 -7.30 9.55 -23.30
N THR A 89 -6.58 8.55 -22.76
CA THR A 89 -7.17 7.40 -22.05
C THR A 89 -7.16 7.57 -20.54
N VAL A 90 -6.57 8.66 -20.08
CA VAL A 90 -6.48 9.01 -18.66
C VAL A 90 -7.55 10.03 -18.33
N SER A 91 -8.14 9.90 -17.17
CA SER A 91 -9.04 10.89 -16.59
C SER A 91 -8.61 11.26 -15.19
N PHE A 92 -8.84 12.51 -14.83
CA PHE A 92 -8.50 13.04 -13.52
C PHE A 92 -9.78 13.42 -12.79
N VAL A 93 -9.82 13.16 -11.50
CA VAL A 93 -10.93 13.53 -10.62
C VAL A 93 -10.39 14.08 -9.33
N VAL A 94 -10.90 15.22 -8.89
CA VAL A 94 -10.60 15.77 -7.58
C VAL A 94 -11.75 15.45 -6.64
N LEU A 95 -11.41 14.90 -5.49
CA LEU A 95 -12.35 14.60 -4.41
C LEU A 95 -12.08 15.53 -3.24
N ASP A 96 -13.11 15.99 -2.60
CA ASP A 96 -12.98 16.71 -1.33
C ASP A 96 -12.62 15.76 -0.17
N GLY A 97 -12.38 16.30 1.02
CA GLY A 97 -12.05 15.51 2.21
C GLY A 97 -13.16 14.55 2.66
N SER A 98 -14.38 14.67 2.11
CA SER A 98 -15.51 13.75 2.33
C SER A 98 -15.59 12.63 1.28
N GLY A 99 -14.79 12.71 0.23
CA GLY A 99 -14.80 11.79 -0.91
C GLY A 99 -15.80 12.15 -2.01
N SER A 100 -16.38 13.35 -1.98
CA SER A 100 -17.28 13.85 -3.02
C SER A 100 -16.49 14.51 -4.14
N ILE A 101 -16.95 14.38 -5.37
CA ILE A 101 -16.29 15.00 -6.54
C ILE A 101 -16.43 16.51 -6.46
N LEU A 102 -15.31 17.22 -6.55
CA LEU A 102 -15.29 18.68 -6.72
C LEU A 102 -15.66 19.02 -8.16
N THR A 103 -16.75 19.77 -8.32
CA THR A 103 -17.26 20.18 -9.64
C THR A 103 -16.90 21.60 -10.03
N ASP A 104 -16.34 22.36 -9.10
CA ASP A 104 -15.87 23.73 -9.32
C ASP A 104 -14.39 23.78 -9.79
N ALA A 105 -13.68 22.67 -9.70
CA ALA A 105 -12.32 22.58 -10.20
C ALA A 105 -12.26 22.19 -11.67
N THR A 106 -11.46 22.92 -12.43
CA THR A 106 -11.09 22.57 -13.82
C THR A 106 -9.73 21.91 -13.81
N ILE A 107 -9.63 20.73 -14.43
CA ILE A 107 -8.38 19.97 -14.48
C ILE A 107 -7.88 20.00 -15.92
N ASP A 108 -6.67 20.52 -16.11
CA ASP A 108 -5.97 20.56 -17.38
C ASP A 108 -4.71 19.72 -17.30
N PHE A 109 -4.53 18.81 -18.27
CA PHE A 109 -3.31 18.06 -18.45
C PHE A 109 -2.43 18.78 -19.46
N GLN A 110 -1.18 19.05 -19.07
CA GLN A 110 -0.16 19.65 -19.93
C GLN A 110 0.88 18.59 -20.29
N ASP A 111 0.77 18.11 -21.53
CA ASP A 111 1.78 17.30 -22.18
C ASP A 111 2.96 18.21 -22.57
N THR A 112 4.07 18.09 -21.86
CA THR A 112 5.19 19.04 -21.94
C THR A 112 5.98 18.89 -23.24
N ASP A 113 6.05 17.71 -23.79
CA ASP A 113 6.77 17.41 -25.06
C ASP A 113 5.85 17.20 -26.25
N ALA A 114 4.54 17.25 -26.04
CA ALA A 114 3.50 17.14 -27.06
C ALA A 114 3.54 15.82 -27.86
N ASP A 115 3.95 14.76 -27.23
CA ASP A 115 4.04 13.43 -27.85
C ASP A 115 2.73 12.61 -27.74
N GLY A 116 1.79 13.05 -26.92
CA GLY A 116 0.49 12.44 -26.72
C GLY A 116 0.46 11.32 -25.67
N TYR A 117 1.50 11.16 -24.90
CA TYR A 117 1.61 10.16 -23.85
C TYR A 117 1.85 10.82 -22.49
N VAL A 118 1.49 10.11 -21.44
CA VAL A 118 1.77 10.56 -20.07
C VAL A 118 3.19 10.17 -19.72
N GLN A 119 4.02 11.18 -19.40
CA GLN A 119 5.45 11.00 -19.11
C GLN A 119 5.90 11.77 -17.88
N GLU A 120 7.10 11.45 -17.45
CA GLU A 120 7.79 12.21 -16.40
C GLU A 120 8.07 13.64 -16.88
N GLY A 121 7.68 14.61 -16.05
CA GLY A 121 7.78 16.03 -16.39
C GLY A 121 6.49 16.64 -16.93
N ASP A 122 5.46 15.84 -17.20
CA ASP A 122 4.14 16.37 -17.55
C ASP A 122 3.43 16.94 -16.31
N ASN A 123 2.56 17.92 -16.57
CA ASN A 123 1.88 18.62 -15.50
C ASN A 123 0.38 18.43 -15.52
N VAL A 124 -0.20 18.35 -14.33
CA VAL A 124 -1.65 18.36 -14.10
C VAL A 124 -1.98 19.65 -13.35
N LEU A 125 -2.74 20.52 -13.98
CA LEU A 125 -3.17 21.78 -13.41
C LEU A 125 -4.60 21.64 -12.89
N ILE A 126 -4.84 22.10 -11.68
CA ILE A 126 -6.17 22.17 -11.08
C ILE A 126 -6.45 23.62 -10.80
N ASN A 127 -7.43 24.19 -11.52
CA ASN A 127 -7.72 25.61 -11.50
C ASN A 127 -9.16 25.85 -11.05
N GLY A 128 -9.40 27.02 -10.47
CA GLY A 128 -10.72 27.56 -10.22
C GLY A 128 -11.42 27.04 -8.98
N MET A 129 -10.72 26.37 -8.07
CA MET A 129 -11.33 25.95 -6.81
C MET A 129 -11.77 27.16 -5.98
N THR A 130 -13.05 27.17 -5.57
CA THR A 130 -13.62 28.32 -4.84
C THR A 130 -13.18 28.41 -3.39
N ALA A 131 -12.57 27.35 -2.84
CA ALA A 131 -12.03 27.30 -1.49
C ALA A 131 -10.73 26.47 -1.45
N PRO A 132 -9.86 26.69 -0.43
CA PRO A 132 -8.71 25.85 -0.21
C PRO A 132 -9.21 24.51 0.39
N TYR A 133 -9.44 23.52 -0.46
CA TYR A 133 -9.89 22.19 -0.04
C TYR A 133 -8.70 21.38 0.49
N ASP A 134 -8.21 21.75 1.67
CA ASP A 134 -7.11 21.04 2.32
C ASP A 134 -7.47 19.58 2.60
N GLY A 135 -6.59 18.67 2.21
CA GLY A 135 -6.86 17.23 2.25
C GLY A 135 -7.73 16.71 1.12
N ALA A 136 -8.05 17.51 0.12
CA ALA A 136 -8.63 17.02 -1.12
C ALA A 136 -7.67 16.05 -1.81
N THR A 137 -8.21 15.13 -2.59
CA THR A 137 -7.42 14.09 -3.25
C THR A 137 -7.58 14.17 -4.76
N LEU A 138 -6.48 14.37 -5.47
CA LEU A 138 -6.43 14.16 -6.92
C LEU A 138 -6.30 12.65 -7.21
N LYS A 139 -7.21 12.13 -8.03
CA LYS A 139 -7.14 10.77 -8.55
C LYS A 139 -6.89 10.79 -10.03
N MET A 140 -5.89 10.03 -10.45
CA MET A 140 -5.65 9.72 -11.85
C MET A 140 -6.19 8.33 -12.14
N LEU A 141 -7.04 8.21 -13.17
CA LEU A 141 -7.67 6.96 -13.58
C LEU A 141 -7.24 6.61 -15.00
N TYR A 142 -6.96 5.34 -15.23
CA TYR A 142 -6.71 4.78 -16.55
C TYR A 142 -7.74 3.71 -16.85
N LYS A 143 -8.50 3.89 -17.93
CA LYS A 143 -9.62 3.00 -18.29
C LYS A 143 -10.64 2.80 -17.15
N GLY A 144 -10.78 3.81 -16.28
CA GLY A 144 -11.69 3.78 -15.14
C GLY A 144 -11.14 3.18 -13.84
N GLU A 145 -9.92 2.61 -13.89
CA GLU A 145 -9.23 2.10 -12.70
C GLU A 145 -8.27 3.15 -12.14
N PRO A 146 -8.20 3.30 -10.81
CA PRO A 146 -7.30 4.28 -10.22
C PRO A 146 -5.84 3.85 -10.39
N LEU A 147 -4.99 4.76 -10.90
CA LEU A 147 -3.55 4.55 -11.05
C LEU A 147 -2.76 5.16 -9.90
N VAL A 148 -3.14 6.37 -9.48
CA VAL A 148 -2.44 7.11 -8.44
C VAL A 148 -3.38 8.05 -7.71
N TYR A 149 -3.04 8.34 -6.47
CA TYR A 149 -3.68 9.32 -5.61
C TYR A 149 -2.66 10.32 -5.13
N ALA A 150 -2.99 11.60 -5.18
CA ALA A 150 -2.19 12.66 -4.58
C ALA A 150 -3.07 13.52 -3.68
N THR A 151 -2.58 13.81 -2.48
CA THR A 151 -3.28 14.69 -1.55
C THR A 151 -2.93 16.14 -1.83
N ILE A 152 -3.92 17.00 -1.95
CA ILE A 152 -3.75 18.43 -2.13
C ILE A 152 -3.56 19.06 -0.75
N SER A 153 -2.47 19.80 -0.59
CA SER A 153 -2.21 20.57 0.63
C SER A 153 -2.06 22.05 0.28
N PHE A 154 -2.82 22.86 0.95
CA PHE A 154 -2.70 24.32 0.89
C PHE A 154 -1.92 24.77 2.12
N ASN A 155 -0.59 24.91 1.99
CA ASN A 155 0.19 25.52 3.06
C ASN A 155 -0.22 26.99 3.17
N SER A 156 -1.01 27.32 4.18
CA SER A 156 -1.19 28.71 4.60
C SER A 156 0.13 29.19 5.23
N THR A 157 0.96 29.87 4.46
CA THR A 157 2.06 30.67 4.99
C THR A 157 1.53 31.91 5.70
#